data_195362cd73a2febb16cbbe9633b82cea
#
_entry.id   195362cd73a2febb16cbbe9633b82cea
#
_cell.length_a   1.000
_cell.length_b   1.000
_cell.length_c   1.000
_cell.angle_alpha   90.00
_cell.angle_beta   90.00
_cell.angle_gamma   90.00
#
_symmetry.space_group_name_H-M   'P 1'
#
loop_
_entity.id
_entity.type
_entity.pdbx_description
1 polymer ?
#
loop_
_entity_poly.entity_id
_entity_poly.type
_entity_poly.pdbx_seq_one_letter_code
_entity_poly.pdbx_strand_id
1 'polypeptide(L)'
;MSGKHNLGRYLLSSSVIVFVAASGSSASADSNEQLAAQLKVMQAQIERLQRQIEENNATAAAARNAAARSEAAQAAAADSAALAQAAASKGGGEKEKDDLDLKVKWKGAPELSSKDGKFRMKVRGRIETDYNAIDQDQPITGQPNVSAAEIRRARLGVEGTLWKDIDYKFEVDFANDQTVLKDAFFEYTCWGEDFHLRFGNFKTFNSLEHMTSDRFMTFMERAAFVETFGLDRQIGAGAIYTQDHFTLTAGIFGPRTAEEEEWLDDVKTGAARLTVAPINNEDHVVHLGASWRQRVGADDLRSDPIPANDQLFLYRARGADLHLADRFVETPEIFSQDTFWGVEGALVWGPWSVQGEYAQLKADMGPAFIGVDPTYIGWYVDASWFITGEHRTYKNGEFIRQKVINPVFDGGHGAWQLAARYDVIDLSDNAATIDDCELCGNQNTWLIGVNWWLNDHTRFMFNFNESTITGGFLDGANENDGAKIRGFGTRAQVDW
;
A
#
# COMPACT_ATOMS: atom_id res chain seq x y z
N MET A 1 19.69 -51.83 -7.95
CA MET A 1 21.00 -51.37 -7.44
C MET A 1 20.76 -49.95 -6.95
N SER A 2 20.30 -49.75 -5.79
CA SER A 2 20.88 -49.68 -4.45
C SER A 2 21.99 -48.66 -4.35
N GLY A 3 21.67 -47.56 -3.72
CA GLY A 3 22.60 -46.51 -3.30
C GLY A 3 21.92 -45.57 -2.31
N LYS A 4 21.68 -46.04 -1.09
CA LYS A 4 21.28 -45.20 0.06
C LYS A 4 22.50 -44.43 0.54
N HIS A 5 22.45 -43.10 0.56
CA HIS A 5 23.36 -42.29 1.38
C HIS A 5 22.60 -41.73 2.59
N ASN A 6 22.90 -42.35 3.71
CA ASN A 6 22.64 -41.82 5.06
C ASN A 6 23.58 -40.63 5.31
N LEU A 7 23.07 -39.44 5.56
CA LEU A 7 23.84 -38.38 6.21
C LEU A 7 23.46 -38.35 7.70
N GLY A 8 24.47 -38.67 8.49
CA GLY A 8 24.38 -38.82 9.90
C GLY A 8 24.12 -37.47 10.64
N ARG A 9 23.31 -37.61 11.67
CA ARG A 9 23.12 -36.61 12.73
C ARG A 9 24.45 -36.44 13.49
N TYR A 10 25.00 -35.25 13.47
CA TYR A 10 25.98 -34.84 14.49
C TYR A 10 25.26 -33.98 15.52
N LEU A 11 24.89 -34.59 16.62
CA LEU A 11 24.60 -33.94 17.90
C LEU A 11 25.95 -33.58 18.54
N LEU A 12 26.33 -32.32 18.52
CA LEU A 12 27.40 -31.80 19.38
C LEU A 12 26.75 -31.25 20.65
N SER A 13 26.74 -32.12 21.66
CA SER A 13 26.50 -31.75 23.07
C SER A 13 27.78 -31.17 23.64
N SER A 14 27.88 -29.85 23.73
CA SER A 14 28.96 -29.19 24.46
C SER A 14 28.56 -29.10 25.95
N SER A 15 28.95 -30.08 26.69
CA SER A 15 28.90 -30.02 28.18
C SER A 15 30.04 -29.11 28.66
N VAL A 16 29.68 -27.94 29.14
CA VAL A 16 30.65 -27.10 29.90
C VAL A 16 30.68 -27.58 31.34
N ILE A 17 31.73 -28.30 31.70
CA ILE A 17 32.01 -28.64 33.09
C ILE A 17 32.68 -27.44 33.75
N VAL A 18 32.00 -26.81 34.69
CA VAL A 18 32.57 -25.76 35.53
C VAL A 18 33.24 -26.45 36.74
N PHE A 19 34.55 -26.42 36.81
CA PHE A 19 35.32 -26.79 38.00
C PHE A 19 35.28 -25.63 38.99
N VAL A 20 34.58 -25.80 40.11
CA VAL A 20 34.70 -24.88 41.25
C VAL A 20 35.77 -25.43 42.18
N ALA A 21 36.95 -24.81 42.16
CA ALA A 21 37.94 -25.01 43.16
C ALA A 21 37.65 -24.11 44.36
N ALA A 22 37.21 -24.67 45.46
CA ALA A 22 37.07 -23.94 46.71
C ALA A 22 38.46 -23.77 47.35
N SER A 23 39.01 -22.56 47.27
CA SER A 23 40.10 -22.13 48.16
C SER A 23 39.59 -20.91 48.93
N GLY A 24 39.38 -21.11 50.24
CA GLY A 24 38.97 -20.05 51.14
C GLY A 24 40.04 -19.02 51.31
N SER A 25 39.75 -17.78 51.00
CA SER A 25 40.39 -16.59 51.57
C SER A 25 39.35 -15.45 51.48
N SER A 26 39.31 -14.62 52.51
CA SER A 26 38.41 -13.51 52.71
C SER A 26 38.31 -12.61 51.48
N ALA A 27 37.24 -12.77 50.71
CA ALA A 27 36.94 -11.91 49.58
C ALA A 27 36.42 -10.56 50.10
N SER A 28 37.08 -9.47 49.70
CA SER A 28 36.64 -8.12 49.96
C SER A 28 35.34 -7.80 49.19
N ALA A 29 34.54 -6.86 49.65
CA ALA A 29 33.26 -6.48 49.03
C ALA A 29 33.39 -6.16 47.52
N ASP A 30 34.55 -5.63 47.08
CA ASP A 30 34.88 -5.33 45.68
C ASP A 30 34.84 -6.56 44.72
N SER A 31 35.14 -7.75 45.20
CA SER A 31 35.12 -8.96 44.35
C SER A 31 33.71 -9.45 44.05
N ASN A 32 32.74 -9.22 44.94
CA ASN A 32 31.36 -9.57 44.74
C ASN A 32 30.66 -8.61 43.74
N GLU A 33 31.03 -7.33 43.76
CA GLU A 33 30.53 -6.33 42.85
C GLU A 33 31.06 -6.56 41.41
N GLN A 34 32.32 -6.93 41.28
CA GLN A 34 32.92 -7.34 39.99
C GLN A 34 32.27 -8.62 39.43
N LEU A 35 31.97 -9.59 40.29
CA LEU A 35 31.29 -10.84 39.89
C LEU A 35 29.86 -10.57 39.41
N ALA A 36 29.15 -9.70 40.14
CA ALA A 36 27.79 -9.27 39.76
C ALA A 36 27.76 -8.52 38.42
N ALA A 37 28.75 -7.67 38.18
CA ALA A 37 28.90 -6.97 36.89
C ALA A 37 29.18 -7.94 35.71
N GLN A 38 30.08 -8.93 35.97
CA GLN A 38 30.34 -9.98 34.98
C GLN A 38 29.11 -10.84 34.66
N LEU A 39 28.34 -11.21 35.70
CA LEU A 39 27.07 -11.93 35.51
C LEU A 39 26.07 -11.15 34.67
N LYS A 40 25.94 -9.85 34.89
CA LYS A 40 25.06 -8.97 34.12
C LYS A 40 25.47 -8.86 32.65
N VAL A 41 26.79 -8.80 32.39
CA VAL A 41 27.31 -8.80 30.99
C VAL A 41 27.07 -10.15 30.32
N MET A 42 27.26 -11.26 31.02
CA MET A 42 26.96 -12.59 30.47
C MET A 42 25.47 -12.80 30.23
N GLN A 43 24.58 -12.31 31.07
CA GLN A 43 23.14 -12.35 30.84
C GLN A 43 22.75 -11.57 29.58
N ALA A 44 23.27 -10.35 29.43
CA ALA A 44 23.02 -9.54 28.20
C ALA A 44 23.58 -10.22 26.94
N GLN A 45 24.70 -10.93 27.02
CA GLN A 45 25.21 -11.72 25.90
C GLN A 45 24.33 -12.92 25.58
N ILE A 46 23.80 -13.60 26.55
CA ILE A 46 22.85 -14.72 26.35
C ILE A 46 21.59 -14.25 25.69
N GLU A 47 20.98 -13.15 26.14
CA GLU A 47 19.78 -12.56 25.54
C GLU A 47 20.03 -12.12 24.12
N ARG A 48 21.20 -11.56 23.82
CA ARG A 48 21.57 -11.18 22.45
C ARG A 48 21.72 -12.40 21.54
N LEU A 49 22.34 -13.48 22.04
CA LEU A 49 22.48 -14.73 21.29
C LEU A 49 21.14 -15.43 21.06
N GLN A 50 20.25 -15.37 22.04
CA GLN A 50 18.88 -15.91 21.90
C GLN A 50 18.12 -15.18 20.80
N ARG A 51 18.13 -13.84 20.80
CA ARG A 51 17.53 -13.04 19.71
C ARG A 51 18.13 -13.37 18.35
N GLN A 52 19.45 -13.51 18.25
CA GLN A 52 20.09 -13.91 17.00
C GLN A 52 19.69 -15.31 16.51
N ILE A 53 19.47 -16.25 17.43
CA ILE A 53 18.97 -17.58 17.10
C ILE A 53 17.52 -17.53 16.61
N GLU A 54 16.67 -16.73 17.23
CA GLU A 54 15.28 -16.51 16.78
C GLU A 54 15.21 -15.87 15.40
N GLU A 55 15.98 -14.82 15.16
CA GLU A 55 16.08 -14.17 13.84
C GLU A 55 16.59 -15.14 12.74
N ASN A 56 17.63 -15.93 13.06
CA ASN A 56 18.15 -16.93 12.14
C ASN A 56 17.15 -18.05 11.87
N ASN A 57 16.38 -18.47 12.87
CA ASN A 57 15.35 -19.48 12.70
C ASN A 57 14.18 -18.95 11.87
N ALA A 58 13.75 -17.70 12.09
CA ALA A 58 12.72 -17.04 11.28
C ALA A 58 13.17 -16.89 9.83
N THR A 59 14.40 -16.45 9.60
CA THR A 59 14.98 -16.34 8.24
C THR A 59 15.08 -17.70 7.53
N ALA A 60 15.50 -18.73 8.25
CA ALA A 60 15.58 -20.10 7.72
C ALA A 60 14.18 -20.68 7.41
N ALA A 61 13.17 -20.36 8.22
CA ALA A 61 11.78 -20.75 7.96
C ALA A 61 11.22 -20.03 6.72
N ALA A 62 11.46 -18.73 6.61
CA ALA A 62 11.06 -17.94 5.44
C ALA A 62 11.71 -18.47 4.14
N ALA A 63 13.02 -18.78 4.18
CA ALA A 63 13.73 -19.35 3.04
C ALA A 63 13.18 -20.74 2.62
N ARG A 64 12.80 -21.58 3.59
CA ARG A 64 12.18 -22.90 3.31
C ARG A 64 10.80 -22.74 2.69
N ASN A 65 10.00 -21.81 3.17
CA ASN A 65 8.69 -21.51 2.62
C ASN A 65 8.79 -20.93 1.20
N ALA A 66 9.75 -20.05 0.94
CA ALA A 66 10.01 -19.53 -0.40
C ALA A 66 10.44 -20.63 -1.37
N ALA A 67 11.32 -21.55 -0.95
CA ALA A 67 11.73 -22.70 -1.75
C ALA A 67 10.55 -23.64 -2.07
N ALA A 68 9.72 -23.96 -1.10
CA ALA A 68 8.54 -24.80 -1.29
C ALA A 68 7.51 -24.13 -2.24
N ARG A 69 7.31 -22.81 -2.14
CA ARG A 69 6.45 -22.06 -3.07
C ARG A 69 7.01 -22.05 -4.49
N SER A 70 8.35 -21.96 -4.64
CA SER A 70 9.02 -22.02 -5.94
C SER A 70 8.87 -23.41 -6.59
N GLU A 71 9.01 -24.50 -5.83
CA GLU A 71 8.81 -25.86 -6.30
C GLU A 71 7.34 -26.10 -6.71
N ALA A 72 6.38 -25.61 -5.91
CA ALA A 72 4.96 -25.71 -6.23
C ALA A 72 4.60 -24.92 -7.50
N ALA A 73 5.17 -23.74 -7.69
CA ALA A 73 4.99 -22.93 -8.90
C ALA A 73 5.59 -23.62 -10.14
N GLN A 74 6.76 -24.24 -10.01
CA GLN A 74 7.37 -25.01 -11.09
C GLN A 74 6.57 -26.26 -11.45
N ALA A 75 6.02 -26.96 -10.45
CA ALA A 75 5.13 -28.10 -10.68
C ALA A 75 3.84 -27.68 -11.40
N ALA A 76 3.20 -26.59 -10.96
CA ALA A 76 2.02 -26.05 -11.62
C ALA A 76 2.29 -25.58 -13.06
N ALA A 77 3.46 -24.99 -13.32
CA ALA A 77 3.89 -24.64 -14.67
C ALA A 77 4.14 -25.86 -15.56
N ALA A 78 4.73 -26.92 -15.01
CA ALA A 78 4.92 -28.19 -15.72
C ALA A 78 3.60 -28.88 -16.05
N ASP A 79 2.64 -28.89 -15.10
CA ASP A 79 1.31 -29.45 -15.32
C ASP A 79 0.54 -28.66 -16.37
N SER A 80 0.62 -27.34 -16.36
CA SER A 80 -0.02 -26.48 -17.37
C SER A 80 0.61 -26.68 -18.75
N ALA A 81 1.92 -26.87 -18.84
CA ALA A 81 2.61 -27.19 -20.09
C ALA A 81 2.21 -28.56 -20.60
N ALA A 82 2.10 -29.60 -19.73
CA ALA A 82 1.63 -30.91 -20.07
C ALA A 82 0.18 -30.94 -20.56
N LEU A 83 -0.70 -30.16 -19.91
CA LEU A 83 -2.08 -29.98 -20.36
C LEU A 83 -2.17 -29.28 -21.72
N ALA A 84 -1.33 -28.26 -21.97
CA ALA A 84 -1.25 -27.59 -23.26
C ALA A 84 -0.73 -28.53 -24.37
N GLN A 85 0.26 -29.39 -24.08
CA GLN A 85 0.75 -30.41 -25.01
C GLN A 85 -0.30 -31.52 -25.26
N ALA A 86 -1.02 -31.94 -24.20
CA ALA A 86 -2.10 -32.95 -24.35
C ALA A 86 -3.30 -32.35 -25.12
N ALA A 87 -3.57 -31.09 -25.01
CA ALA A 87 -4.58 -30.39 -25.82
C ALA A 87 -4.14 -30.26 -27.28
N ALA A 88 -2.85 -29.99 -27.53
CA ALA A 88 -2.26 -29.92 -28.87
C ALA A 88 -2.22 -31.27 -29.55
N SER A 89 -2.01 -32.38 -28.81
CA SER A 89 -1.94 -33.74 -29.37
C SER A 89 -3.33 -34.39 -29.63
N LYS A 90 -4.42 -33.88 -29.06
CA LYS A 90 -5.79 -34.31 -29.32
C LYS A 90 -6.45 -33.65 -30.53
N GLY A 91 -5.75 -32.74 -31.21
CA GLY A 91 -6.24 -31.98 -32.35
C GLY A 91 -6.30 -32.70 -33.70
N GLY A 92 -6.57 -34.01 -33.73
CA GLY A 92 -6.71 -34.85 -34.94
C GLY A 92 -8.14 -35.35 -35.17
N GLY A 93 -9.17 -34.54 -34.91
CA GLY A 93 -10.55 -34.88 -35.23
C GLY A 93 -11.21 -33.63 -35.82
N GLU A 94 -12.09 -33.81 -36.81
CA GLU A 94 -12.78 -32.83 -37.63
C GLU A 94 -12.89 -31.43 -37.06
N LYS A 95 -12.32 -30.48 -37.80
CA LYS A 95 -12.44 -29.04 -37.52
C LYS A 95 -13.90 -28.62 -37.62
N GLU A 96 -14.63 -28.60 -36.51
CA GLU A 96 -15.58 -27.55 -36.31
C GLU A 96 -14.76 -26.26 -36.27
N LYS A 97 -14.88 -25.46 -37.30
CA LYS A 97 -14.32 -24.11 -37.38
C LYS A 97 -15.06 -23.22 -36.38
N ASP A 98 -14.82 -23.37 -35.10
CA ASP A 98 -14.90 -22.27 -34.16
C ASP A 98 -13.62 -21.44 -34.32
N ASP A 99 -13.53 -20.82 -35.51
CA ASP A 99 -12.58 -19.74 -35.73
C ASP A 99 -13.00 -18.62 -34.77
N LEU A 100 -12.43 -18.62 -33.58
CA LEU A 100 -12.34 -17.41 -32.72
C LEU A 100 -11.55 -16.38 -33.55
N ASP A 101 -12.26 -15.70 -34.42
CA ASP A 101 -11.75 -14.65 -35.30
C ASP A 101 -11.34 -13.47 -34.37
N LEU A 102 -10.12 -13.57 -33.80
CA LEU A 102 -9.57 -12.62 -32.87
C LEU A 102 -9.02 -11.41 -33.62
N LYS A 103 -9.46 -10.23 -33.20
CA LYS A 103 -8.87 -8.96 -33.61
C LYS A 103 -7.76 -8.62 -32.62
N VAL A 104 -6.56 -8.42 -33.13
CA VAL A 104 -5.42 -7.95 -32.35
C VAL A 104 -5.27 -6.45 -32.59
N LYS A 105 -5.21 -5.65 -31.54
CA LYS A 105 -4.96 -4.21 -31.60
C LYS A 105 -3.84 -3.86 -30.63
N TRP A 106 -3.15 -2.77 -30.90
CA TRP A 106 -2.19 -2.18 -29.98
C TRP A 106 -2.66 -0.77 -29.60
N LYS A 107 -3.07 -0.59 -28.35
CA LYS A 107 -3.48 0.71 -27.76
C LYS A 107 -2.67 0.96 -26.49
N GLY A 108 -1.39 1.26 -26.65
CA GLY A 108 -0.43 1.32 -25.56
C GLY A 108 -0.08 -0.05 -24.98
N ALA A 109 -0.89 -1.09 -25.23
CA ALA A 109 -0.72 -2.48 -24.86
C ALA A 109 -1.42 -3.42 -25.85
N PRO A 110 -1.00 -4.72 -25.91
CA PRO A 110 -1.70 -5.71 -26.72
C PRO A 110 -3.11 -5.94 -26.19
N GLU A 111 -4.09 -5.81 -27.07
CA GLU A 111 -5.50 -6.07 -26.83
C GLU A 111 -6.01 -7.12 -27.83
N LEU A 112 -6.58 -8.19 -27.31
CA LEU A 112 -7.25 -9.24 -28.05
C LEU A 112 -8.77 -9.08 -27.88
N SER A 113 -9.54 -9.17 -28.96
CA SER A 113 -11.00 -9.15 -28.88
C SER A 113 -11.64 -10.08 -29.89
N SER A 114 -12.74 -10.72 -29.52
CA SER A 114 -13.57 -11.47 -30.47
C SER A 114 -14.29 -10.53 -31.44
N LYS A 115 -14.64 -11.02 -32.66
CA LYS A 115 -15.36 -10.23 -33.64
C LYS A 115 -16.73 -9.79 -33.17
N ASP A 116 -17.41 -10.61 -32.39
CA ASP A 116 -18.76 -10.36 -31.84
C ASP A 116 -18.72 -9.43 -30.62
N GLY A 117 -17.51 -9.05 -30.15
CA GLY A 117 -17.32 -8.13 -29.02
C GLY A 117 -17.65 -8.74 -27.64
N LYS A 118 -17.90 -10.05 -27.55
CA LYS A 118 -18.23 -10.70 -26.26
C LYS A 118 -17.02 -10.92 -25.38
N PHE A 119 -15.85 -11.06 -25.99
CA PHE A 119 -14.60 -11.32 -25.26
C PHE A 119 -13.56 -10.29 -25.61
N ARG A 120 -12.95 -9.72 -24.59
CA ARG A 120 -11.83 -8.78 -24.69
C ARG A 120 -10.81 -9.10 -23.61
N MET A 121 -9.55 -9.04 -23.93
CA MET A 121 -8.44 -9.14 -23.01
C MET A 121 -7.36 -8.13 -23.38
N LYS A 122 -6.92 -7.33 -22.42
CA LYS A 122 -5.80 -6.41 -22.56
C LYS A 122 -4.75 -6.75 -21.51
N VAL A 123 -3.50 -6.93 -21.95
CA VAL A 123 -2.37 -7.07 -21.05
C VAL A 123 -1.95 -5.68 -20.57
N ARG A 124 -1.74 -5.53 -19.28
CA ARG A 124 -1.34 -4.28 -18.64
C ARG A 124 -0.07 -4.48 -17.86
N GLY A 125 0.74 -3.45 -17.82
CA GLY A 125 1.91 -3.46 -16.97
C GLY A 125 2.34 -2.07 -16.57
N ARG A 126 3.24 -2.03 -15.59
CA ARG A 126 3.79 -0.79 -15.07
C ARG A 126 5.10 -1.05 -14.35
N ILE A 127 6.07 -0.18 -14.60
CA ILE A 127 7.32 -0.13 -13.87
C ILE A 127 7.49 1.30 -13.36
N GLU A 128 7.77 1.43 -12.07
CA GLU A 128 8.12 2.68 -11.41
C GLU A 128 9.41 2.47 -10.63
N THR A 129 10.42 3.27 -10.94
CA THR A 129 11.71 3.28 -10.26
C THR A 129 11.90 4.61 -9.58
N ASP A 130 12.15 4.60 -8.28
CA ASP A 130 12.35 5.78 -7.47
C ASP A 130 13.79 5.89 -7.00
N TYR A 131 14.22 7.12 -6.79
CA TYR A 131 15.36 7.47 -5.97
C TYR A 131 14.91 8.53 -4.96
N ASN A 132 15.22 8.33 -3.69
CA ASN A 132 14.89 9.26 -2.62
C ASN A 132 16.17 9.63 -1.85
N ALA A 133 16.34 10.93 -1.59
CA ALA A 133 17.29 11.48 -0.65
C ALA A 133 16.51 12.20 0.44
N ILE A 134 16.64 11.73 1.69
CA ILE A 134 15.88 12.23 2.84
C ILE A 134 16.87 12.64 3.93
N ASP A 135 16.76 13.87 4.39
CA ASP A 135 17.57 14.49 5.43
C ASP A 135 16.70 14.93 6.60
N GLN A 136 17.22 14.79 7.83
CA GLN A 136 16.55 15.12 9.08
C GLN A 136 17.39 16.17 9.84
N ASP A 137 16.80 17.31 10.19
CA ASP A 137 17.49 18.35 10.98
C ASP A 137 17.85 17.88 12.40
N GLN A 138 17.00 17.06 12.99
CA GLN A 138 17.26 16.42 14.28
C GLN A 138 17.10 14.92 14.09
N PRO A 139 18.16 14.13 14.26
CA PRO A 139 18.04 12.69 14.15
C PRO A 139 17.10 12.20 15.26
N ILE A 140 15.95 11.71 14.87
CA ILE A 140 15.08 10.94 15.73
C ILE A 140 15.85 9.67 16.10
N THR A 141 15.84 9.29 17.36
CA THR A 141 16.69 8.24 17.91
C THR A 141 16.67 6.98 17.03
N GLY A 142 17.76 6.68 16.35
CA GLY A 142 17.96 5.50 15.52
C GLY A 142 17.56 5.63 14.04
N GLN A 143 17.06 6.76 13.57
CA GLN A 143 16.65 6.95 12.18
C GLN A 143 17.74 7.64 11.35
N PRO A 144 18.41 6.93 10.43
CA PRO A 144 19.45 7.52 9.59
C PRO A 144 18.85 8.31 8.43
N ASN A 145 19.64 9.27 7.89
CA ASN A 145 19.35 9.86 6.59
C ASN A 145 19.29 8.78 5.51
N VAL A 146 18.39 8.94 4.54
CA VAL A 146 18.19 7.99 3.44
C VAL A 146 18.74 8.54 2.15
N SER A 147 19.47 7.73 1.40
CA SER A 147 19.88 8.01 0.03
C SER A 147 19.86 6.68 -0.73
N ALA A 148 18.71 6.35 -1.33
CA ALA A 148 18.49 5.03 -1.88
C ALA A 148 17.59 5.04 -3.12
N ALA A 149 17.76 4.02 -3.96
CA ALA A 149 16.86 3.72 -5.08
C ALA A 149 16.05 2.46 -4.78
N GLU A 150 14.85 2.41 -5.33
CA GLU A 150 13.96 1.25 -5.22
C GLU A 150 13.18 1.02 -6.52
N ILE A 151 12.72 -0.20 -6.71
CA ILE A 151 11.63 -0.48 -7.63
C ILE A 151 10.32 -0.28 -6.85
N ARG A 152 9.74 0.91 -7.02
CA ARG A 152 8.54 1.29 -6.26
C ARG A 152 7.33 0.43 -6.61
N ARG A 153 7.18 0.10 -7.92
CA ARG A 153 6.12 -0.78 -8.43
C ARG A 153 6.62 -1.53 -9.67
N ALA A 154 6.36 -2.83 -9.70
CA ALA A 154 6.61 -3.70 -10.86
C ALA A 154 5.35 -4.54 -11.08
N ARG A 155 4.34 -3.97 -11.76
CA ARG A 155 3.02 -4.60 -11.88
C ARG A 155 2.80 -5.19 -13.25
N LEU A 156 2.18 -6.37 -13.26
CA LEU A 156 1.67 -7.03 -14.44
C LEU A 156 0.25 -7.48 -14.19
N GLY A 157 -0.60 -7.39 -15.21
CA GLY A 157 -1.99 -7.79 -15.08
C GLY A 157 -2.70 -7.93 -16.41
N VAL A 158 -3.93 -8.36 -16.30
CA VAL A 158 -4.88 -8.45 -17.42
C VAL A 158 -6.20 -7.83 -17.01
N GLU A 159 -6.85 -7.17 -17.96
CA GLU A 159 -8.22 -6.70 -17.82
C GLU A 159 -9.00 -6.99 -19.10
N GLY A 160 -10.29 -7.10 -18.97
CA GLY A 160 -11.10 -7.37 -20.16
C GLY A 160 -12.55 -7.57 -19.84
N THR A 161 -13.26 -8.14 -20.83
CA THR A 161 -14.69 -8.39 -20.79
C THR A 161 -14.96 -9.85 -21.17
N LEU A 162 -15.83 -10.51 -20.46
CA LEU A 162 -16.34 -11.85 -20.71
C LEU A 162 -17.86 -11.77 -20.96
N TRP A 163 -18.33 -12.49 -21.98
CA TRP A 163 -19.76 -12.59 -22.34
C TRP A 163 -20.48 -11.24 -22.50
N LYS A 164 -19.74 -10.15 -22.77
CA LYS A 164 -20.23 -8.77 -22.92
C LYS A 164 -20.46 -8.02 -21.61
N ASP A 165 -20.98 -8.71 -20.58
CA ASP A 165 -21.57 -8.08 -19.39
C ASP A 165 -20.73 -8.28 -18.13
N ILE A 166 -19.62 -9.01 -18.22
CA ILE A 166 -18.69 -9.23 -17.09
C ILE A 166 -17.34 -8.65 -17.43
N ASP A 167 -17.00 -7.52 -16.81
CA ASP A 167 -15.65 -7.00 -16.83
C ASP A 167 -14.82 -7.65 -15.73
N TYR A 168 -13.53 -7.85 -15.99
CA TYR A 168 -12.59 -8.42 -15.02
C TYR A 168 -11.27 -7.68 -15.02
N LYS A 169 -10.61 -7.71 -13.87
CA LYS A 169 -9.25 -7.21 -13.71
C LYS A 169 -8.48 -8.09 -12.75
N PHE A 170 -7.25 -8.41 -13.15
CA PHE A 170 -6.28 -9.11 -12.31
C PHE A 170 -4.94 -8.38 -12.42
N GLU A 171 -4.35 -7.95 -11.32
CA GLU A 171 -3.08 -7.22 -11.27
C GLU A 171 -2.25 -7.68 -10.06
N VAL A 172 -0.98 -8.01 -10.29
CA VAL A 172 0.00 -8.43 -9.28
C VAL A 172 1.17 -7.45 -9.28
N ASP A 173 1.69 -7.14 -8.11
CA ASP A 173 2.90 -6.33 -7.89
C ASP A 173 4.03 -7.24 -7.46
N PHE A 174 5.18 -7.14 -8.14
CA PHE A 174 6.39 -7.93 -7.90
C PHE A 174 7.53 -7.08 -7.32
N ALA A 175 7.24 -5.86 -6.85
CA ALA A 175 8.26 -4.99 -6.26
C ALA A 175 8.78 -5.58 -4.94
N ASN A 176 10.06 -5.29 -4.61
CA ASN A 176 10.72 -5.67 -3.36
C ASN A 176 10.79 -7.19 -3.11
N ASP A 177 10.96 -7.99 -4.19
CA ASP A 177 11.01 -9.46 -4.13
C ASP A 177 9.77 -10.12 -3.48
N GLN A 178 8.66 -9.40 -3.45
CA GLN A 178 7.36 -9.86 -2.94
C GLN A 178 6.36 -10.02 -4.08
N THR A 179 5.40 -10.92 -3.88
CA THR A 179 4.27 -11.08 -4.80
C THR A 179 3.00 -10.65 -4.08
N VAL A 180 2.48 -9.47 -4.44
CA VAL A 180 1.31 -8.89 -3.77
C VAL A 180 0.17 -8.76 -4.76
N LEU A 181 -0.97 -9.39 -4.46
CA LEU A 181 -2.19 -9.26 -5.23
C LEU A 181 -2.76 -7.85 -5.05
N LYS A 182 -2.92 -7.09 -6.13
CA LYS A 182 -3.48 -5.73 -6.11
C LYS A 182 -4.96 -5.75 -6.48
N ASP A 183 -5.29 -5.90 -7.74
CA ASP A 183 -6.68 -6.01 -8.17
C ASP A 183 -6.96 -7.45 -8.60
N ALA A 184 -8.02 -8.05 -8.09
CA ALA A 184 -8.52 -9.36 -8.51
C ALA A 184 -10.03 -9.38 -8.33
N PHE A 185 -10.76 -8.86 -9.32
CA PHE A 185 -12.19 -8.73 -9.26
C PHE A 185 -12.85 -8.98 -10.62
N PHE A 186 -14.13 -9.29 -10.56
CA PHE A 186 -15.02 -9.18 -11.69
C PHE A 186 -16.17 -8.22 -11.37
N GLU A 187 -16.71 -7.63 -12.42
CA GLU A 187 -17.78 -6.64 -12.34
C GLU A 187 -18.87 -7.04 -13.33
N TYR A 188 -20.06 -7.26 -12.82
CA TYR A 188 -21.22 -7.61 -13.61
C TYR A 188 -22.07 -6.38 -13.88
N THR A 189 -22.23 -6.04 -15.16
CA THR A 189 -23.15 -5.00 -15.62
C THR A 189 -24.56 -5.55 -15.61
N CYS A 190 -25.43 -5.01 -14.76
CA CYS A 190 -26.81 -5.47 -14.62
C CYS A 190 -27.77 -4.27 -14.55
N TRP A 191 -29.01 -4.48 -14.95
CA TRP A 191 -30.05 -3.44 -14.95
C TRP A 191 -29.70 -2.17 -15.74
N GLY A 192 -29.07 -2.33 -16.91
CA GLY A 192 -28.60 -1.25 -17.80
C GLY A 192 -27.09 -1.01 -17.65
N GLU A 193 -26.55 -0.12 -18.48
CA GLU A 193 -25.12 0.15 -18.56
C GLU A 193 -24.58 0.98 -17.38
N ASP A 194 -25.48 1.52 -16.55
CA ASP A 194 -25.13 2.45 -15.47
C ASP A 194 -24.93 1.78 -14.11
N PHE A 195 -25.39 0.53 -13.95
CA PHE A 195 -25.34 -0.18 -12.67
C PHE A 195 -24.49 -1.44 -12.74
N HIS A 196 -23.50 -1.52 -11.85
CA HIS A 196 -22.52 -2.59 -11.80
C HIS A 196 -22.43 -3.19 -10.39
N LEU A 197 -22.25 -4.49 -10.34
CA LEU A 197 -21.91 -5.23 -9.10
C LEU A 197 -20.49 -5.77 -9.23
N ARG A 198 -19.61 -5.38 -8.31
CA ARG A 198 -18.21 -5.79 -8.28
C ARG A 198 -17.95 -6.74 -7.12
N PHE A 199 -17.17 -7.81 -7.39
CA PHE A 199 -16.82 -8.85 -6.42
C PHE A 199 -15.33 -9.17 -6.54
N GLY A 200 -14.65 -9.29 -5.41
CA GLY A 200 -13.23 -9.65 -5.34
C GLY A 200 -12.41 -8.66 -4.54
N ASN A 201 -11.10 -8.55 -4.84
CA ASN A 201 -10.17 -7.64 -4.17
C ASN A 201 -10.04 -6.35 -4.97
N PHE A 202 -10.51 -5.25 -4.42
CA PHE A 202 -10.47 -3.92 -5.04
C PHE A 202 -10.45 -2.80 -4.00
N LYS A 203 -10.18 -1.56 -4.42
CA LYS A 203 -10.17 -0.39 -3.54
C LYS A 203 -11.51 -0.17 -2.86
N THR A 204 -11.49 0.10 -1.55
CA THR A 204 -12.67 0.60 -0.84
C THR A 204 -13.10 1.95 -1.41
N PHE A 205 -14.40 2.23 -1.37
CA PHE A 205 -14.98 3.42 -2.00
C PHE A 205 -14.81 4.66 -1.12
N ASN A 206 -13.63 5.27 -1.12
CA ASN A 206 -13.30 6.45 -0.32
C ASN A 206 -12.32 7.33 -1.07
N SER A 207 -12.37 8.66 -0.85
CA SER A 207 -11.36 9.63 -1.29
C SER A 207 -11.12 9.69 -2.81
N LEU A 208 -11.03 10.88 -3.36
CA LEU A 208 -10.68 11.12 -4.76
C LEU A 208 -9.25 10.62 -5.06
N GLU A 209 -8.29 10.92 -4.19
CA GLU A 209 -6.90 10.54 -4.41
C GLU A 209 -6.68 9.05 -4.22
N HIS A 210 -7.41 8.41 -3.29
CA HIS A 210 -7.40 6.96 -3.15
C HIS A 210 -7.94 6.28 -4.42
N MET A 211 -9.10 6.71 -4.93
CA MET A 211 -9.71 6.12 -6.12
C MET A 211 -8.89 6.38 -7.39
N THR A 212 -8.28 7.56 -7.52
CA THR A 212 -7.37 7.87 -8.63
C THR A 212 -6.23 6.85 -8.69
N SER A 213 -5.96 6.34 -9.88
CA SER A 213 -4.81 5.44 -10.09
C SER A 213 -3.50 6.18 -9.82
N ASP A 214 -2.57 5.54 -9.13
CA ASP A 214 -1.20 6.03 -8.89
C ASP A 214 -0.46 6.41 -10.20
N ARG A 215 -0.85 5.85 -11.34
CA ARG A 215 -0.34 6.26 -12.66
C ARG A 215 -0.67 7.71 -13.04
N PHE A 216 -1.72 8.28 -12.46
CA PHE A 216 -2.29 9.58 -12.86
C PHE A 216 -2.27 10.61 -11.73
N MET A 217 -1.66 10.27 -10.59
CA MET A 217 -1.45 11.21 -9.49
C MET A 217 -0.48 12.33 -9.90
N THR A 218 -0.66 13.49 -9.29
CA THR A 218 0.19 14.65 -9.49
C THR A 218 1.53 14.52 -8.78
N PHE A 219 1.56 13.93 -7.59
CA PHE A 219 2.75 13.69 -6.77
C PHE A 219 3.11 12.20 -6.74
N MET A 220 4.36 11.91 -6.35
CA MET A 220 4.88 10.54 -6.30
C MET A 220 4.09 9.65 -5.34
N GLU A 221 3.70 10.19 -4.19
CA GLU A 221 2.89 9.49 -3.20
C GLU A 221 1.58 10.24 -2.93
N ARG A 222 0.62 9.53 -2.33
CA ARG A 222 -0.68 10.08 -1.93
C ARG A 222 -0.54 10.99 -0.72
N ALA A 223 -1.55 11.82 -0.50
CA ALA A 223 -1.68 12.59 0.72
C ALA A 223 -1.60 11.69 1.96
N ALA A 224 -0.95 12.19 3.02
CA ALA A 224 -0.60 11.41 4.20
C ALA A 224 -1.80 10.64 4.79
N PHE A 225 -2.98 11.26 4.86
CA PHE A 225 -4.15 10.61 5.46
C PHE A 225 -4.61 9.35 4.69
N VAL A 226 -4.38 9.25 3.39
CA VAL A 226 -4.81 8.10 2.57
C VAL A 226 -4.11 6.82 3.03
N GLU A 227 -2.80 6.89 3.28
CA GLU A 227 -2.04 5.77 3.82
C GLU A 227 -2.29 5.60 5.32
N THR A 228 -2.24 6.70 6.08
CA THR A 228 -2.39 6.70 7.54
C THR A 228 -3.73 6.12 7.98
N PHE A 229 -4.83 6.50 7.35
CA PHE A 229 -6.15 5.98 7.69
C PHE A 229 -6.47 4.63 7.02
N GLY A 230 -5.47 4.02 6.39
CA GLY A 230 -5.55 2.66 5.85
C GLY A 230 -6.55 2.50 4.70
N LEU A 231 -6.67 3.52 3.83
CA LEU A 231 -7.47 3.40 2.61
C LEU A 231 -6.71 2.52 1.61
N ASP A 232 -7.20 1.30 1.37
CA ASP A 232 -6.54 0.33 0.48
C ASP A 232 -7.57 -0.61 -0.14
N ARG A 233 -7.08 -1.66 -0.75
CA ARG A 233 -7.87 -2.76 -1.32
C ARG A 233 -8.25 -3.74 -0.23
N GLN A 234 -9.48 -4.24 -0.36
CA GLN A 234 -10.02 -5.30 0.49
C GLN A 234 -10.86 -6.28 -0.36
N ILE A 235 -10.99 -7.49 0.12
CA ILE A 235 -11.86 -8.50 -0.50
C ILE A 235 -13.30 -8.14 -0.15
N GLY A 236 -14.19 -8.01 -1.16
CA GLY A 236 -15.56 -7.61 -0.86
C GLY A 236 -16.51 -7.67 -2.05
N ALA A 237 -17.68 -7.10 -1.80
CA ALA A 237 -18.71 -6.88 -2.77
C ALA A 237 -19.13 -5.40 -2.77
N GLY A 238 -19.34 -4.84 -3.95
CA GLY A 238 -19.71 -3.44 -4.10
C GLY A 238 -20.72 -3.22 -5.22
N ALA A 239 -21.53 -2.18 -5.04
CA ALA A 239 -22.46 -1.68 -6.06
C ALA A 239 -21.94 -0.30 -6.53
N ILE A 240 -22.01 -0.09 -7.83
CA ILE A 240 -21.58 1.15 -8.51
C ILE A 240 -22.72 1.59 -9.40
N TYR A 241 -23.19 2.82 -9.20
CA TYR A 241 -24.18 3.45 -10.06
C TYR A 241 -23.62 4.77 -10.60
N THR A 242 -23.49 4.87 -11.91
CA THR A 242 -22.83 6.00 -12.57
C THR A 242 -23.75 6.62 -13.59
N GLN A 243 -23.87 7.93 -13.55
CA GLN A 243 -24.54 8.78 -14.53
C GLN A 243 -23.58 9.87 -14.99
N ASP A 244 -23.95 10.64 -16.02
CA ASP A 244 -23.09 11.67 -16.62
C ASP A 244 -22.48 12.64 -15.61
N HIS A 245 -23.21 12.97 -14.56
CA HIS A 245 -22.83 13.99 -13.57
C HIS A 245 -22.67 13.49 -12.15
N PHE A 246 -22.92 12.21 -11.87
CA PHE A 246 -22.70 11.67 -10.54
C PHE A 246 -22.36 10.19 -10.53
N THR A 247 -21.66 9.76 -9.51
CA THR A 247 -21.37 8.36 -9.23
C THR A 247 -21.68 8.07 -7.77
N LEU A 248 -22.47 7.04 -7.52
CA LEU A 248 -22.76 6.51 -6.19
C LEU A 248 -22.16 5.12 -6.09
N THR A 249 -21.39 4.89 -5.03
CA THR A 249 -20.79 3.58 -4.75
C THR A 249 -21.02 3.19 -3.30
N ALA A 250 -21.27 1.91 -3.05
CA ALA A 250 -21.36 1.35 -1.72
C ALA A 250 -20.87 -0.09 -1.72
N GLY A 251 -20.28 -0.54 -0.63
CA GLY A 251 -19.75 -1.91 -0.54
C GLY A 251 -19.51 -2.37 0.88
N ILE A 252 -19.42 -3.70 0.99
CA ILE A 252 -19.02 -4.41 2.20
C ILE A 252 -17.76 -5.21 1.89
N PHE A 253 -16.83 -5.21 2.84
CA PHE A 253 -15.50 -5.78 2.63
C PHE A 253 -15.07 -6.55 3.88
N GLY A 254 -14.20 -7.53 3.67
CA GLY A 254 -13.44 -8.25 4.68
C GLY A 254 -11.98 -7.81 4.70
N PRO A 255 -11.03 -8.71 5.00
CA PRO A 255 -9.63 -8.39 5.16
C PRO A 255 -8.92 -8.01 3.85
N ARG A 256 -7.66 -7.63 3.97
CA ARG A 256 -6.73 -7.51 2.84
C ARG A 256 -6.19 -8.89 2.46
N THR A 257 -5.81 -9.07 1.20
CA THR A 257 -5.22 -10.34 0.72
C THR A 257 -3.83 -10.65 1.28
N ALA A 258 -3.17 -9.67 1.89
CA ALA A 258 -1.83 -9.81 2.47
C ALA A 258 -1.85 -10.17 3.96
N GLU A 259 -3.02 -10.22 4.58
CA GLU A 259 -3.16 -10.57 5.99
C GLU A 259 -3.18 -12.11 6.10
N GLU A 260 -2.11 -12.68 6.67
CA GLU A 260 -1.99 -14.13 6.94
C GLU A 260 -2.64 -14.41 8.29
N GLU A 261 -3.90 -14.82 8.34
CA GLU A 261 -4.57 -15.16 9.60
C GLU A 261 -5.35 -16.46 9.54
N GLU A 262 -5.53 -17.06 10.71
CA GLU A 262 -6.46 -18.16 10.88
C GLU A 262 -7.89 -17.63 10.66
N TRP A 263 -8.58 -18.13 9.65
CA TRP A 263 -9.92 -17.73 9.17
C TRP A 263 -11.04 -17.97 10.19
N LEU A 264 -10.98 -17.37 11.38
CA LEU A 264 -12.00 -17.55 12.43
C LEU A 264 -12.98 -16.38 12.52
N ASP A 265 -12.48 -15.15 12.50
CA ASP A 265 -13.26 -13.92 12.35
C ASP A 265 -12.37 -12.87 11.65
N ASP A 266 -12.94 -12.10 10.74
CA ASP A 266 -12.19 -11.17 9.90
C ASP A 266 -12.64 -9.73 10.13
N VAL A 267 -11.75 -8.77 9.79
CA VAL A 267 -12.11 -7.35 9.67
C VAL A 267 -13.35 -7.18 8.80
N LYS A 268 -14.32 -6.46 9.31
CA LYS A 268 -15.56 -6.11 8.60
C LYS A 268 -15.56 -4.62 8.28
N THR A 269 -15.72 -4.30 7.00
CA THR A 269 -15.70 -2.90 6.54
C THR A 269 -16.95 -2.61 5.71
N GLY A 270 -17.65 -1.53 6.05
CA GLY A 270 -18.65 -0.91 5.19
C GLY A 270 -18.12 0.39 4.63
N ALA A 271 -18.29 0.67 3.34
CA ALA A 271 -17.89 1.93 2.73
C ALA A 271 -18.92 2.43 1.71
N ALA A 272 -19.06 3.74 1.60
CA ALA A 272 -19.89 4.39 0.60
C ALA A 272 -19.27 5.73 0.16
N ARG A 273 -19.47 6.09 -1.11
CA ARG A 273 -19.02 7.36 -1.68
C ARG A 273 -20.02 7.87 -2.70
N LEU A 274 -20.33 9.17 -2.61
CA LEU A 274 -21.10 9.91 -3.61
C LEU A 274 -20.22 11.00 -4.20
N THR A 275 -20.19 11.09 -5.51
CA THR A 275 -19.54 12.19 -6.23
C THR A 275 -20.51 12.84 -7.20
N VAL A 276 -20.37 14.14 -7.38
CA VAL A 276 -21.10 14.91 -8.36
C VAL A 276 -20.13 15.78 -9.17
N ALA A 277 -20.36 15.85 -10.48
CA ALA A 277 -19.58 16.69 -11.38
C ALA A 277 -20.54 17.63 -12.16
N PRO A 278 -20.98 18.74 -11.54
CA PRO A 278 -21.93 19.65 -12.17
C PRO A 278 -21.40 20.28 -13.46
N ILE A 279 -20.08 20.39 -13.60
CA ILE A 279 -19.39 20.71 -14.85
C ILE A 279 -18.46 19.52 -15.15
N ASN A 280 -18.67 18.87 -16.29
CA ASN A 280 -17.91 17.70 -16.71
C ASN A 280 -17.73 17.75 -18.23
N ASN A 281 -16.85 18.64 -18.68
CA ASN A 281 -16.47 18.80 -20.08
C ASN A 281 -15.05 18.27 -20.29
N GLU A 282 -14.55 18.29 -21.51
CA GLU A 282 -13.22 17.77 -21.84
C GLU A 282 -12.12 18.46 -21.04
N ASP A 283 -12.15 19.80 -20.91
CA ASP A 283 -11.12 20.65 -20.31
C ASP A 283 -11.61 21.46 -19.09
N HIS A 284 -12.87 21.32 -18.70
CA HIS A 284 -13.45 21.99 -17.52
C HIS A 284 -14.22 20.97 -16.67
N VAL A 285 -13.81 20.82 -15.43
CA VAL A 285 -14.43 19.92 -14.46
C VAL A 285 -14.60 20.63 -13.13
N VAL A 286 -15.78 20.52 -12.55
CA VAL A 286 -16.03 20.80 -11.15
C VAL A 286 -16.49 19.51 -10.52
N HIS A 287 -15.70 18.97 -9.59
CA HIS A 287 -15.99 17.75 -8.87
C HIS A 287 -16.20 18.06 -7.39
N LEU A 288 -17.21 17.46 -6.79
CA LEU A 288 -17.47 17.44 -5.35
C LEU A 288 -17.79 16.00 -4.95
N GLY A 289 -17.38 15.59 -3.77
CA GLY A 289 -17.70 14.27 -3.26
C GLY A 289 -17.65 14.17 -1.76
N ALA A 290 -18.24 13.11 -1.26
CA ALA A 290 -18.20 12.72 0.14
C ALA A 290 -18.15 11.22 0.27
N SER A 291 -17.44 10.73 1.27
CA SER A 291 -17.30 9.31 1.53
C SER A 291 -17.35 8.99 3.02
N TRP A 292 -17.78 7.78 3.32
CA TRP A 292 -17.86 7.20 4.64
C TRP A 292 -17.31 5.79 4.63
N ARG A 293 -16.67 5.38 5.73
CA ARG A 293 -16.26 4.01 5.99
C ARG A 293 -16.39 3.73 7.48
N GLN A 294 -16.86 2.54 7.80
CA GLN A 294 -16.74 1.95 9.14
C GLN A 294 -15.97 0.65 9.03
N ARG A 295 -14.98 0.48 9.89
CA ARG A 295 -14.15 -0.71 9.97
C ARG A 295 -14.19 -1.24 11.39
N VAL A 296 -14.40 -2.56 11.51
CA VAL A 296 -14.42 -3.30 12.78
C VAL A 296 -13.35 -4.38 12.68
N GLY A 297 -12.41 -4.40 13.61
CA GLY A 297 -11.38 -5.42 13.71
C GLY A 297 -11.97 -6.80 14.00
N ALA A 298 -11.19 -7.83 13.81
CA ALA A 298 -11.56 -9.17 14.22
C ALA A 298 -11.65 -9.19 15.76
N ASP A 299 -12.73 -9.80 16.27
CA ASP A 299 -12.95 -10.03 17.68
C ASP A 299 -12.80 -11.54 17.93
N ASP A 300 -11.65 -11.97 18.46
CA ASP A 300 -11.53 -13.37 18.91
C ASP A 300 -12.24 -13.50 20.26
N LEU A 301 -13.46 -13.96 20.22
CA LEU A 301 -14.30 -14.28 21.40
C LEU A 301 -13.71 -15.38 22.31
N ARG A 302 -12.49 -15.79 22.13
CA ARG A 302 -11.77 -16.68 23.02
C ARG A 302 -11.16 -15.92 24.20
N SER A 303 -11.94 -15.72 25.21
CA SER A 303 -11.72 -15.65 26.67
C SER A 303 -10.33 -15.44 27.26
N ASP A 304 -9.36 -14.82 26.58
CA ASP A 304 -8.13 -14.32 27.18
C ASP A 304 -8.22 -12.79 27.31
N PRO A 305 -7.75 -12.19 28.41
CA PRO A 305 -7.90 -10.74 28.66
C PRO A 305 -7.17 -9.84 27.65
N ILE A 306 -6.32 -10.38 26.82
CA ILE A 306 -5.78 -9.79 25.60
C ILE A 306 -5.68 -10.92 24.58
N PRO A 307 -6.66 -11.11 23.70
CA PRO A 307 -6.58 -12.11 22.68
C PRO A 307 -5.34 -11.84 21.81
N ALA A 308 -4.44 -12.80 21.74
CA ALA A 308 -3.21 -12.70 20.96
C ALA A 308 -3.43 -12.56 19.45
N ASN A 309 -4.71 -12.52 19.00
CA ASN A 309 -5.16 -12.49 17.62
C ASN A 309 -6.19 -11.39 17.35
N ASP A 310 -6.40 -10.41 18.25
CA ASP A 310 -7.21 -9.24 17.89
C ASP A 310 -6.50 -8.44 16.85
N GLN A 311 -7.13 -8.26 15.67
CA GLN A 311 -6.64 -7.33 14.67
C GLN A 311 -6.91 -5.92 15.14
N LEU A 312 -5.91 -5.32 15.74
CA LEU A 312 -5.92 -3.93 16.15
C LEU A 312 -5.40 -3.05 15.01
N PHE A 313 -5.85 -1.82 14.99
CA PHE A 313 -5.40 -0.83 14.03
C PHE A 313 -4.38 0.10 14.67
N LEU A 314 -3.42 0.51 13.85
CA LEU A 314 -2.51 1.61 14.14
C LEU A 314 -2.55 2.60 12.98
N TYR A 315 -2.24 3.86 13.25
CA TYR A 315 -2.21 4.92 12.27
C TYR A 315 -0.83 5.54 12.24
N ARG A 316 -0.23 5.67 11.04
CA ARG A 316 1.14 6.16 10.93
C ARG A 316 1.41 6.84 9.60
N ALA A 317 2.14 7.95 9.65
CA ALA A 317 2.53 8.75 8.50
C ALA A 317 4.03 8.68 8.24
N ARG A 318 4.40 8.73 6.95
CA ARG A 318 5.80 8.81 6.51
C ARG A 318 6.27 10.25 6.54
N GLY A 319 7.49 10.46 6.99
CA GLY A 319 8.16 11.75 6.87
C GLY A 319 8.31 12.19 5.43
N ALA A 320 8.21 13.49 5.17
CA ALA A 320 8.34 14.08 3.85
C ALA A 320 7.43 13.46 2.77
N ASP A 321 6.41 12.68 3.12
CA ASP A 321 5.52 11.96 2.19
C ASP A 321 6.27 11.23 1.06
N LEU A 322 7.39 10.56 1.40
CA LEU A 322 8.20 9.75 0.49
C LEU A 322 8.23 8.30 0.96
N HIS A 323 8.22 7.37 0.01
CA HIS A 323 8.06 5.94 0.33
C HIS A 323 9.20 5.36 1.19
N LEU A 324 10.42 5.80 1.00
CA LEU A 324 11.58 5.35 1.77
C LEU A 324 11.79 6.11 3.08
N ALA A 325 10.94 7.11 3.40
CA ALA A 325 10.99 7.78 4.69
C ALA A 325 10.42 6.89 5.80
N ASP A 326 11.00 7.01 6.98
CA ASP A 326 10.49 6.36 8.17
C ASP A 326 9.18 7.00 8.68
N ARG A 327 8.56 6.34 9.65
CA ARG A 327 7.34 6.79 10.31
C ARG A 327 7.71 7.73 11.46
N PHE A 328 7.31 8.98 11.36
CA PHE A 328 7.62 10.01 12.37
C PHE A 328 6.42 10.40 13.21
N VAL A 329 5.22 10.09 12.75
CA VAL A 329 3.97 10.25 13.46
C VAL A 329 3.25 8.90 13.41
N GLU A 330 3.05 8.31 14.59
CA GLU A 330 2.50 6.95 14.72
C GLU A 330 1.72 6.82 16.05
N THR A 331 0.59 6.13 16.03
CA THR A 331 -0.15 5.73 17.23
C THR A 331 0.26 4.34 17.68
N PRO A 332 0.01 3.95 18.93
CA PRO A 332 0.08 2.54 19.33
C PRO A 332 -1.00 1.72 18.59
N GLU A 333 -0.78 0.40 18.51
CA GLU A 333 -1.69 -0.58 17.91
C GLU A 333 -2.72 -1.04 18.96
N ILE A 334 -3.76 -0.22 19.17
CA ILE A 334 -4.74 -0.41 20.25
C ILE A 334 -6.20 -0.24 19.82
N PHE A 335 -6.46 0.12 18.56
CA PHE A 335 -7.80 0.47 18.10
C PHE A 335 -8.47 -0.73 17.45
N SER A 336 -9.66 -1.10 17.96
CA SER A 336 -10.44 -2.23 17.46
C SER A 336 -11.46 -1.84 16.38
N GLN A 337 -11.85 -0.57 16.31
CA GLN A 337 -12.82 -0.06 15.36
C GLN A 337 -12.43 1.34 14.90
N ASP A 338 -12.86 1.72 13.71
CA ASP A 338 -12.81 3.11 13.27
C ASP A 338 -14.01 3.50 12.40
N THR A 339 -14.33 4.79 12.47
CA THR A 339 -15.31 5.43 11.59
C THR A 339 -14.64 6.61 10.88
N PHE A 340 -14.55 6.49 9.57
CA PHE A 340 -14.00 7.51 8.67
C PHE A 340 -15.13 8.23 7.94
N TRP A 341 -14.99 9.53 7.78
CA TRP A 341 -15.71 10.29 6.78
C TRP A 341 -14.80 11.33 6.14
N GLY A 342 -15.05 11.61 4.86
CA GLY A 342 -14.27 12.56 4.11
C GLY A 342 -15.13 13.36 3.13
N VAL A 343 -14.67 14.56 2.83
CA VAL A 343 -15.21 15.41 1.77
C VAL A 343 -14.08 15.74 0.80
N GLU A 344 -14.42 15.87 -0.47
CA GLU A 344 -13.47 16.07 -1.55
C GLU A 344 -13.98 17.08 -2.57
N GLY A 345 -13.05 17.81 -3.17
CA GLY A 345 -13.36 18.74 -4.24
C GLY A 345 -12.21 18.87 -5.23
N ALA A 346 -12.55 19.05 -6.51
CA ALA A 346 -11.57 19.35 -7.54
C ALA A 346 -12.13 20.28 -8.61
N LEU A 347 -11.25 21.13 -9.13
CA LEU A 347 -11.48 22.03 -10.25
C LEU A 347 -10.42 21.78 -11.32
N VAL A 348 -10.84 21.55 -12.54
CA VAL A 348 -9.99 21.63 -13.73
C VAL A 348 -10.50 22.76 -14.61
N TRP A 349 -9.62 23.64 -15.05
CA TRP A 349 -9.95 24.76 -15.93
C TRP A 349 -8.84 24.96 -16.97
N GLY A 350 -9.00 24.29 -18.10
CA GLY A 350 -7.93 24.18 -19.08
C GLY A 350 -6.68 23.57 -18.43
N PRO A 351 -5.50 24.20 -18.56
CA PRO A 351 -4.24 23.65 -18.05
C PRO A 351 -4.09 23.74 -16.51
N TRP A 352 -5.02 24.40 -15.82
CA TRP A 352 -4.98 24.55 -14.37
C TRP A 352 -5.83 23.51 -13.66
N SER A 353 -5.37 23.00 -12.56
CA SER A 353 -6.20 22.18 -11.66
C SER A 353 -5.91 22.47 -10.21
N VAL A 354 -6.96 22.39 -9.39
CA VAL A 354 -6.88 22.44 -7.92
C VAL A 354 -7.70 21.28 -7.40
N GLN A 355 -7.19 20.57 -6.40
CA GLN A 355 -7.97 19.58 -5.67
C GLN A 355 -7.64 19.65 -4.18
N GLY A 356 -8.55 19.17 -3.35
CA GLY A 356 -8.33 19.05 -1.92
C GLY A 356 -9.33 18.10 -1.31
N GLU A 357 -8.94 17.51 -0.20
CA GLU A 357 -9.77 16.61 0.59
C GLU A 357 -9.58 16.94 2.08
N TYR A 358 -10.63 16.75 2.85
CA TYR A 358 -10.60 16.75 4.31
C TYR A 358 -11.19 15.43 4.80
N ALA A 359 -10.49 14.79 5.70
CA ALA A 359 -10.87 13.52 6.27
C ALA A 359 -10.80 13.55 7.80
N GLN A 360 -11.75 12.91 8.44
CA GLN A 360 -11.78 12.68 9.87
C GLN A 360 -11.97 11.20 10.15
N LEU A 361 -11.23 10.69 11.14
CA LEU A 361 -11.29 9.30 11.55
C LEU A 361 -11.47 9.28 13.08
N LYS A 362 -12.61 8.80 13.54
CA LYS A 362 -12.81 8.46 14.94
C LYS A 362 -12.32 7.02 15.15
N ALA A 363 -11.36 6.84 16.05
CA ALA A 363 -10.81 5.54 16.40
C ALA A 363 -11.33 5.12 17.78
N ASP A 364 -11.89 3.93 17.88
CA ASP A 364 -12.38 3.37 19.13
C ASP A 364 -11.36 2.35 19.66
N MET A 365 -10.88 2.55 20.88
CA MET A 365 -9.90 1.68 21.51
C MET A 365 -10.47 0.28 21.76
N GLY A 366 -9.61 -0.72 21.71
CA GLY A 366 -9.96 -2.09 22.10
C GLY A 366 -10.32 -2.16 23.59
N PRO A 367 -11.17 -3.12 23.98
CA PRO A 367 -11.73 -3.20 25.34
C PRO A 367 -10.68 -3.41 26.45
N ALA A 368 -9.46 -3.82 26.10
CA ALA A 368 -8.33 -4.01 27.03
C ALA A 368 -7.59 -2.71 27.34
N PHE A 369 -7.84 -1.62 26.61
CA PHE A 369 -7.11 -0.37 26.73
C PHE A 369 -7.94 0.70 27.44
N ILE A 370 -7.26 1.59 28.16
CA ILE A 370 -7.87 2.66 28.94
C ILE A 370 -7.48 4.01 28.33
N GLY A 371 -8.46 4.87 28.08
CA GLY A 371 -8.23 6.21 27.53
C GLY A 371 -9.51 6.82 27.01
N VAL A 372 -9.37 7.88 26.23
CA VAL A 372 -10.47 8.56 25.55
C VAL A 372 -10.29 8.33 24.04
N ASP A 373 -11.32 7.79 23.40
CA ASP A 373 -11.33 7.54 21.95
C ASP A 373 -10.97 8.82 21.18
N PRO A 374 -9.86 8.80 20.41
CA PRO A 374 -9.42 9.98 19.69
C PRO A 374 -10.14 10.16 18.36
N THR A 375 -10.09 11.40 17.86
CA THR A 375 -10.54 11.75 16.54
C THR A 375 -9.40 12.38 15.75
N TYR A 376 -8.87 11.64 14.79
CA TYR A 376 -7.76 12.04 13.95
C TYR A 376 -8.24 12.80 12.70
N ILE A 377 -7.42 13.71 12.21
CA ILE A 377 -7.75 14.57 11.08
C ILE A 377 -6.61 14.51 10.05
N GLY A 378 -7.00 14.46 8.79
CA GLY A 378 -6.07 14.61 7.68
C GLY A 378 -6.69 15.43 6.56
N TRP A 379 -5.90 16.31 5.94
CA TRP A 379 -6.38 17.10 4.82
C TRP A 379 -5.21 17.56 3.95
N TYR A 380 -5.53 17.80 2.70
CA TYR A 380 -4.57 18.44 1.80
C TYR A 380 -5.29 19.38 0.83
N VAL A 381 -4.51 20.29 0.27
CA VAL A 381 -4.85 21.02 -0.94
C VAL A 381 -3.67 21.01 -1.88
N ASP A 382 -3.92 20.72 -3.15
CA ASP A 382 -2.91 20.86 -4.19
C ASP A 382 -3.40 21.67 -5.39
N ALA A 383 -2.45 22.28 -6.08
CA ALA A 383 -2.67 22.95 -7.33
C ALA A 383 -1.63 22.51 -8.35
N SER A 384 -2.02 22.42 -9.62
CA SER A 384 -1.09 22.11 -10.69
C SER A 384 -1.39 22.89 -11.98
N TRP A 385 -0.35 23.05 -12.79
CA TRP A 385 -0.41 23.78 -14.04
C TRP A 385 0.41 23.06 -15.12
N PHE A 386 -0.24 22.67 -16.19
CA PHE A 386 0.43 22.21 -17.39
C PHE A 386 0.91 23.42 -18.20
N ILE A 387 2.21 23.69 -18.17
CA ILE A 387 2.83 24.82 -18.90
C ILE A 387 2.63 24.68 -20.39
N THR A 388 2.54 23.46 -20.88
CA THR A 388 2.44 23.08 -22.29
C THR A 388 1.01 23.01 -22.81
N GLY A 389 0.01 23.25 -21.94
CA GLY A 389 -1.38 23.42 -22.32
C GLY A 389 -2.27 22.19 -22.20
N GLU A 390 -1.75 21.05 -21.75
CA GLU A 390 -2.53 19.86 -21.41
C GLU A 390 -3.46 20.13 -20.24
N HIS A 391 -4.38 19.21 -19.95
CA HIS A 391 -5.28 19.27 -18.80
C HIS A 391 -5.41 17.89 -18.15
N ARG A 392 -5.79 17.86 -16.89
CA ARG A 392 -6.14 16.61 -16.21
C ARG A 392 -7.48 16.09 -16.72
N THR A 393 -7.52 14.81 -17.08
CA THR A 393 -8.74 14.16 -17.57
C THR A 393 -9.47 13.50 -16.41
N TYR A 394 -10.80 13.68 -16.37
CA TYR A 394 -11.67 13.19 -15.31
C TYR A 394 -12.75 12.26 -15.87
N LYS A 395 -13.11 11.22 -15.11
CA LYS A 395 -14.21 10.31 -15.43
C LYS A 395 -14.74 9.62 -14.19
N ASN A 396 -16.05 9.58 -14.00
CA ASN A 396 -16.75 8.75 -13.01
C ASN A 396 -16.20 8.90 -11.57
N GLY A 397 -15.91 10.11 -11.15
CA GLY A 397 -15.45 10.36 -9.78
C GLY A 397 -13.95 10.19 -9.56
N GLU A 398 -13.12 10.05 -10.60
CA GLU A 398 -11.66 9.93 -10.49
C GLU A 398 -10.91 10.58 -11.65
N PHE A 399 -9.63 10.92 -11.43
CA PHE A 399 -8.74 11.34 -12.50
C PHE A 399 -8.20 10.11 -13.24
N ILE A 400 -8.21 10.22 -14.57
CA ILE A 400 -7.74 9.17 -15.47
C ILE A 400 -6.56 9.66 -16.31
N ARG A 401 -6.13 8.86 -17.28
CA ARG A 401 -5.01 9.17 -18.18
C ARG A 401 -5.24 10.46 -18.94
N GLN A 402 -4.36 11.43 -18.75
CA GLN A 402 -4.29 12.63 -19.60
C GLN A 402 -3.59 12.32 -20.92
N LYS A 403 -3.88 13.13 -21.94
CA LYS A 403 -3.24 13.06 -23.25
C LYS A 403 -2.12 14.08 -23.32
N VAL A 404 -1.00 13.69 -23.91
CA VAL A 404 0.11 14.58 -24.23
C VAL A 404 -0.08 15.15 -25.64
N ILE A 405 -0.14 16.48 -25.76
CA ILE A 405 -0.43 17.16 -27.03
C ILE A 405 0.72 16.97 -28.03
N ASN A 406 1.96 17.09 -27.57
CA ASN A 406 3.16 17.00 -28.41
C ASN A 406 4.14 15.96 -27.86
N PRO A 407 3.92 14.65 -28.07
CA PRO A 407 4.77 13.60 -27.52
C PRO A 407 6.23 13.71 -28.01
N VAL A 408 7.17 13.40 -27.09
CA VAL A 408 8.62 13.43 -27.40
C VAL A 408 8.97 12.45 -28.51
N PHE A 409 8.36 11.27 -28.50
CA PHE A 409 8.63 10.22 -29.50
C PHE A 409 8.11 10.56 -30.92
N ASP A 410 7.26 11.57 -31.02
CA ASP A 410 6.77 12.12 -32.29
C ASP A 410 7.50 13.43 -32.68
N GLY A 411 8.61 13.73 -31.99
CA GLY A 411 9.43 14.94 -32.24
C GLY A 411 8.97 16.17 -31.47
N GLY A 412 8.04 16.03 -30.53
CA GLY A 412 7.58 17.09 -29.64
C GLY A 412 8.45 17.28 -28.39
N HIS A 413 7.96 18.06 -27.45
CA HIS A 413 8.65 18.37 -26.17
C HIS A 413 8.04 17.66 -24.94
N GLY A 414 6.99 16.87 -25.14
CA GLY A 414 6.22 16.29 -24.07
C GLY A 414 5.36 17.30 -23.31
N ALA A 415 4.71 16.85 -22.26
CA ALA A 415 3.92 17.70 -21.39
C ALA A 415 4.67 18.02 -20.10
N TRP A 416 4.68 19.30 -19.69
CA TRP A 416 5.31 19.78 -18.48
C TRP A 416 4.29 20.30 -17.49
N GLN A 417 4.28 19.73 -16.30
CA GLN A 417 3.36 20.09 -15.21
C GLN A 417 4.15 20.54 -13.98
N LEU A 418 3.83 21.72 -13.47
CA LEU A 418 4.24 22.19 -12.14
C LEU A 418 3.12 21.93 -11.15
N ALA A 419 3.49 21.61 -9.91
CA ALA A 419 2.52 21.36 -8.86
C ALA A 419 3.06 21.78 -7.49
N ALA A 420 2.13 22.14 -6.60
CA ALA A 420 2.42 22.38 -5.19
C ALA A 420 1.29 21.78 -4.36
N ARG A 421 1.63 21.23 -3.18
CA ARG A 421 0.68 20.68 -2.19
C ARG A 421 1.05 21.16 -0.79
N TYR A 422 0.05 21.37 0.01
CA TYR A 422 0.16 21.41 1.46
C TYR A 422 -0.69 20.28 2.04
N ASP A 423 -0.06 19.45 2.85
CA ASP A 423 -0.63 18.23 3.42
C ASP A 423 -0.50 18.24 4.95
N VAL A 424 -1.52 17.82 5.65
CA VAL A 424 -1.58 17.77 7.11
C VAL A 424 -2.16 16.44 7.56
N ILE A 425 -1.49 15.81 8.50
CA ILE A 425 -2.01 14.68 9.27
C ILE A 425 -1.82 14.96 10.76
N ASP A 426 -2.92 14.88 11.52
CA ASP A 426 -2.95 15.12 12.96
C ASP A 426 -3.43 13.87 13.71
N LEU A 427 -2.52 13.26 14.44
CA LEU A 427 -2.73 12.10 15.32
C LEU A 427 -2.52 12.49 16.79
N SER A 428 -2.65 13.77 17.16
CA SER A 428 -2.34 14.27 18.50
C SER A 428 -3.56 14.30 19.45
N ASP A 429 -4.78 14.07 18.93
CA ASP A 429 -5.99 14.12 19.76
C ASP A 429 -5.94 13.05 20.85
N ASN A 430 -6.18 13.49 22.09
CA ASN A 430 -6.13 12.64 23.29
C ASN A 430 -4.80 11.90 23.55
N ALA A 431 -3.72 12.23 22.86
CA ALA A 431 -2.41 11.58 22.97
C ALA A 431 -1.91 11.46 24.43
N ALA A 432 -2.14 12.49 25.25
CA ALA A 432 -1.73 12.48 26.65
C ALA A 432 -2.54 11.50 27.57
N THR A 433 -3.61 10.91 27.04
CA THR A 433 -4.46 9.94 27.76
C THR A 433 -4.30 8.52 27.24
N ILE A 434 -3.52 8.32 26.21
CA ILE A 434 -3.25 7.05 25.56
C ILE A 434 -1.88 6.57 26.00
N ASP A 435 -1.79 5.39 26.60
CA ASP A 435 -0.52 4.79 26.99
C ASP A 435 0.32 4.49 25.72
N ASP A 436 1.64 4.65 25.83
CA ASP A 436 2.62 4.42 24.76
C ASP A 436 2.42 5.28 23.48
N CYS A 437 1.77 6.45 23.58
CA CYS A 437 1.55 7.38 22.47
C CYS A 437 2.77 8.30 22.22
N GLU A 438 3.96 7.73 22.24
CA GLU A 438 5.23 8.45 22.17
C GLU A 438 5.41 9.24 20.86
N LEU A 439 4.93 8.69 19.75
CA LEU A 439 5.02 9.28 18.43
C LEU A 439 3.69 9.89 17.96
N CYS A 440 2.66 9.95 18.81
CA CYS A 440 1.42 10.64 18.47
C CYS A 440 1.68 12.14 18.30
N GLY A 441 1.40 12.66 17.14
CA GLY A 441 1.73 14.03 16.81
C GLY A 441 1.04 14.52 15.55
N ASN A 442 1.52 15.65 15.07
CA ASN A 442 1.04 16.31 13.87
C ASN A 442 2.18 16.45 12.87
N GLN A 443 1.92 16.14 11.60
CA GLN A 443 2.85 16.38 10.50
C GLN A 443 2.23 17.34 9.50
N ASN A 444 2.96 18.40 9.18
CA ASN A 444 2.62 19.37 8.13
C ASN A 444 3.68 19.28 7.04
N THR A 445 3.28 19.01 5.80
CA THR A 445 4.20 18.82 4.69
C THR A 445 3.94 19.81 3.55
N TRP A 446 4.99 20.48 3.08
CA TRP A 446 5.01 21.21 1.83
C TRP A 446 5.64 20.37 0.74
N LEU A 447 4.96 20.28 -0.41
CA LEU A 447 5.47 19.56 -1.57
C LEU A 447 5.47 20.48 -2.79
N ILE A 448 6.56 20.44 -3.54
CA ILE A 448 6.66 21.07 -4.85
C ILE A 448 7.07 19.98 -5.84
N GLY A 449 6.35 19.88 -6.97
CA GLY A 449 6.54 18.85 -7.95
C GLY A 449 6.70 19.39 -9.37
N VAL A 450 7.55 18.70 -10.14
CA VAL A 450 7.65 18.86 -11.59
C VAL A 450 7.44 17.49 -12.22
N ASN A 451 6.49 17.41 -13.15
CA ASN A 451 6.27 16.22 -13.95
C ASN A 451 6.58 16.50 -15.42
N TRP A 452 7.32 15.60 -16.04
CA TRP A 452 7.59 15.62 -17.47
C TRP A 452 7.07 14.35 -18.12
N TRP A 453 5.99 14.48 -18.85
CA TRP A 453 5.38 13.39 -19.60
C TRP A 453 5.98 13.32 -21.00
N LEU A 454 6.67 12.25 -21.32
CA LEU A 454 7.23 12.04 -22.66
C LEU A 454 6.13 11.71 -23.67
N ASN A 455 5.14 10.93 -23.22
CA ASN A 455 3.91 10.57 -23.92
C ASN A 455 2.84 10.20 -22.87
N ASP A 456 1.68 9.72 -23.28
CA ASP A 456 0.57 9.32 -22.41
C ASP A 456 0.95 8.20 -21.39
N HIS A 457 2.06 7.48 -21.61
CA HIS A 457 2.44 6.26 -20.92
C HIS A 457 3.79 6.35 -20.17
N THR A 458 4.56 7.39 -20.40
CA THR A 458 5.91 7.51 -19.85
C THR A 458 6.12 8.89 -19.24
N ARG A 459 6.54 8.96 -17.99
CA ARG A 459 6.84 10.23 -17.31
C ARG A 459 8.03 10.13 -16.38
N PHE A 460 8.64 11.29 -16.13
CA PHE A 460 9.53 11.55 -15.02
C PHE A 460 8.86 12.48 -14.02
N MET A 461 9.07 12.24 -12.74
CA MET A 461 8.57 13.07 -11.65
C MET A 461 9.72 13.49 -10.77
N PHE A 462 9.66 14.72 -10.28
CA PHE A 462 10.61 15.30 -9.35
C PHE A 462 9.82 15.98 -8.24
N ASN A 463 10.02 15.57 -6.99
CA ASN A 463 9.35 16.15 -5.84
C ASN A 463 10.39 16.66 -4.85
N PHE A 464 10.16 17.85 -4.31
CA PHE A 464 10.83 18.36 -3.14
C PHE A 464 9.79 18.52 -2.02
N ASN A 465 10.05 17.94 -0.88
CA ASN A 465 9.12 17.86 0.24
C ASN A 465 9.82 18.31 1.52
N GLU A 466 9.13 19.09 2.35
CA GLU A 466 9.57 19.42 3.71
C GLU A 466 8.41 19.18 4.67
N SER A 467 8.60 18.26 5.61
CA SER A 467 7.68 18.04 6.73
C SER A 467 8.20 18.67 8.01
N THR A 468 7.29 19.23 8.78
CA THR A 468 7.53 19.66 10.17
C THR A 468 6.65 18.81 11.08
N ILE A 469 7.28 18.18 12.08
CA ILE A 469 6.60 17.37 13.09
C ILE A 469 6.39 18.22 14.33
N THR A 470 5.19 18.15 14.93
CA THR A 470 4.86 18.79 16.22
C THR A 470 4.05 17.82 17.07
N GLY A 471 4.25 17.85 18.36
CA GLY A 471 3.64 16.90 19.28
C GLY A 471 4.44 15.58 19.33
N GLY A 472 4.02 14.69 20.18
CA GLY A 472 4.72 13.48 20.59
C GLY A 472 5.06 13.58 22.07
N PHE A 473 4.73 12.56 22.86
CA PHE A 473 4.85 12.61 24.30
C PHE A 473 5.77 11.47 24.78
N LEU A 474 7.06 11.76 24.92
CA LEU A 474 7.95 10.94 25.71
C LEU A 474 8.29 11.65 27.02
N ASP A 475 7.97 11.07 28.16
CA ASP A 475 8.41 11.42 29.55
C ASP A 475 8.77 12.91 29.78
N GLY A 476 8.03 13.86 29.17
CA GLY A 476 8.22 15.29 29.31
C GLY A 476 9.31 15.92 28.46
N ALA A 477 9.97 15.15 27.60
CA ALA A 477 10.87 15.64 26.55
C ALA A 477 10.38 15.13 25.19
N ASN A 478 9.76 15.99 24.42
CA ASN A 478 9.30 15.70 23.07
C ASN A 478 10.48 15.70 22.09
N GLU A 479 11.08 14.56 21.82
CA GLU A 479 12.27 14.43 20.98
C GLU A 479 11.99 14.81 19.52
N ASN A 480 10.71 14.72 19.08
CA ASN A 480 10.31 14.98 17.70
C ASN A 480 9.71 16.38 17.49
N ASP A 481 9.43 17.14 18.55
CA ASP A 481 8.77 18.44 18.42
C ASP A 481 9.66 19.47 17.70
N GLY A 482 9.13 20.00 16.59
CA GLY A 482 9.85 20.92 15.72
C GLY A 482 10.85 20.25 14.76
N ALA A 483 10.92 18.92 14.74
CA ALA A 483 11.78 18.21 13.79
C ALA A 483 11.36 18.49 12.35
N LYS A 484 12.34 18.74 11.49
CA LYS A 484 12.14 18.93 10.06
C LYS A 484 12.76 17.78 9.28
N ILE A 485 11.97 17.27 8.35
CA ILE A 485 12.38 16.21 7.46
C ILE A 485 12.28 16.74 6.03
N ARG A 486 13.39 16.77 5.31
CA ARG A 486 13.46 17.21 3.93
C ARG A 486 13.71 16.03 3.03
N GLY A 487 12.93 15.95 1.96
CA GLY A 487 13.07 14.90 0.98
C GLY A 487 13.14 15.43 -0.44
N PHE A 488 14.01 14.82 -1.23
CA PHE A 488 14.02 14.96 -2.68
C PHE A 488 13.78 13.59 -3.29
N GLY A 489 12.69 13.45 -4.04
CA GLY A 489 12.31 12.22 -4.73
C GLY A 489 12.31 12.39 -6.23
N THR A 490 12.75 11.37 -6.94
CA THR A 490 12.60 11.26 -8.39
C THR A 490 11.97 9.93 -8.74
N ARG A 491 11.10 9.91 -9.72
CA ARG A 491 10.46 8.70 -10.27
C ARG A 491 10.55 8.66 -11.77
N ALA A 492 10.98 7.53 -12.31
CA ALA A 492 10.79 7.17 -13.71
C ALA A 492 9.64 6.16 -13.79
N GLN A 493 8.62 6.46 -14.60
CA GLN A 493 7.44 5.62 -14.77
C GLN A 493 7.21 5.30 -16.23
N VAL A 494 6.92 4.05 -16.50
CA VAL A 494 6.36 3.57 -17.77
C VAL A 494 5.19 2.62 -17.49
N ASP A 495 4.10 2.75 -18.25
CA ASP A 495 2.96 1.85 -18.18
C ASP A 495 2.41 1.54 -19.59
N TRP A 496 1.67 0.45 -19.71
CA TRP A 496 1.06 0.02 -20.96
C TRP A 496 -0.31 -0.64 -20.79
#